data_1bf6ca0712430be46ae596e87a997c37
#
_entry.id   1bf6ca0712430be46ae596e87a997c37
#
_cell.length_a   1.000
_cell.length_b   1.000
_cell.length_c   1.000
_cell.angle_alpha   90.00
_cell.angle_beta   90.00
_cell.angle_gamma   90.00
#
_symmetry.space_group_name_H-M   'P 1'
#
loop_
_entity.id
_entity.type
_entity.pdbx_description
1 polymer ?
#
loop_
_entity_poly.entity_id
_entity_poly.type
_entity_poly.pdbx_seq_one_letter_code
_entity_poly.pdbx_strand_id
1 'polypeptide(L)'
;MYPLIYRPGVIKMLYLGYRLKEAYRVRRADTHLALAYRSKFYNELWRDAASQIGASIEPLGNEILEIRLGQNRTRVQQNTTSIDRVIDVAMTVNKPLVHRLLAEHRLQTPACCEFTMNEIAKAVAFVDSVATKCVVKPANGGGGRGVTTGVTGRLDVIRAAASAAVYGSDLMVERQVPGDVYRLLYLDGALMDAVLRKPSAVVADGKSTVRELIHFENEVRLKTGPNLAHALILIDMDVRRTLSNQGLTLSSVPKEGVEVVLKQVINDNSRNDNVSASHLVCKSIIEDGAAAVAAVGVRLAGVDVITPDPGIPLAEAGGVILEVNTTPSYHHHYYKRDGSYPVAVHLLPFLLANSVAEPHPSVA
;
A
#
# COMPACT_ATOMS: atom_id res chain seq x y z
N MET A 1 -25.05 28.84 -17.21
CA MET A 1 -24.82 27.76 -18.20
C MET A 1 -23.76 26.83 -17.62
N TYR A 2 -24.13 25.61 -17.19
CA TYR A 2 -23.14 24.65 -16.64
C TYR A 2 -22.14 24.25 -17.73
N PRO A 3 -20.82 24.26 -17.46
CA PRO A 3 -19.85 23.80 -18.45
C PRO A 3 -20.17 22.37 -18.92
N LEU A 4 -20.00 22.10 -20.20
CA LEU A 4 -20.33 20.82 -20.86
C LEU A 4 -19.85 19.57 -20.11
N ILE A 5 -18.71 19.68 -19.36
CA ILE A 5 -18.05 18.59 -18.65
C ILE A 5 -18.87 18.05 -17.46
N TYR A 6 -19.93 18.76 -17.03
CA TYR A 6 -20.81 18.35 -15.92
C TYR A 6 -22.07 17.61 -16.34
N ARG A 7 -22.25 17.39 -17.64
CA ARG A 7 -23.37 16.58 -18.11
C ARG A 7 -23.11 15.12 -17.74
N PRO A 8 -24.10 14.39 -17.21
CA PRO A 8 -23.97 12.98 -16.86
C PRO A 8 -23.35 12.12 -17.96
N GLY A 9 -23.65 12.44 -19.22
CA GLY A 9 -23.06 11.77 -20.39
C GLY A 9 -21.54 11.96 -20.50
N VAL A 10 -21.00 13.15 -20.18
CA VAL A 10 -19.55 13.41 -20.24
C VAL A 10 -18.81 12.68 -19.12
N ILE A 11 -19.38 12.65 -17.91
CA ILE A 11 -18.82 11.88 -16.79
C ILE A 11 -18.80 10.40 -17.15
N LYS A 12 -19.88 9.88 -17.75
CA LYS A 12 -19.95 8.49 -18.21
C LYS A 12 -18.92 8.18 -19.30
N MET A 13 -18.71 9.11 -20.23
CA MET A 13 -17.66 8.95 -21.26
C MET A 13 -16.25 8.92 -20.65
N LEU A 14 -15.95 9.79 -19.70
CA LEU A 14 -14.67 9.77 -18.97
C LEU A 14 -14.46 8.43 -18.26
N TYR A 15 -15.46 7.96 -17.53
CA TYR A 15 -15.42 6.65 -16.87
C TYR A 15 -15.16 5.50 -17.86
N LEU A 16 -15.88 5.46 -18.99
CA LEU A 16 -15.67 4.45 -20.04
C LEU A 16 -14.25 4.54 -20.63
N GLY A 17 -13.75 5.76 -20.86
CA GLY A 17 -12.38 5.98 -21.33
C GLY A 17 -11.34 5.44 -20.36
N TYR A 18 -11.51 5.66 -19.06
CA TYR A 18 -10.62 5.09 -18.04
C TYR A 18 -10.73 3.57 -17.96
N ARG A 19 -11.93 2.99 -18.05
CA ARG A 19 -12.11 1.53 -18.10
C ARG A 19 -11.43 0.88 -19.29
N LEU A 20 -11.56 1.44 -20.47
CA LEU A 20 -10.89 0.92 -21.67
C LEU A 20 -9.38 1.00 -21.56
N LYS A 21 -8.88 2.13 -21.04
CA LYS A 21 -7.44 2.32 -20.80
C LYS A 21 -6.89 1.32 -19.77
N GLU A 22 -7.64 1.07 -18.71
CA GLU A 22 -7.25 0.08 -17.69
C GLU A 22 -7.26 -1.34 -18.25
N ALA A 23 -8.30 -1.73 -18.98
CA ALA A 23 -8.37 -3.02 -19.63
C ALA A 23 -7.20 -3.25 -20.63
N TYR A 24 -6.80 -2.22 -21.36
CA TYR A 24 -5.63 -2.26 -22.24
C TYR A 24 -4.33 -2.38 -21.43
N ARG A 25 -4.21 -1.65 -20.34
CA ARG A 25 -3.04 -1.69 -19.44
C ARG A 25 -2.87 -3.06 -18.81
N VAL A 26 -3.94 -3.64 -18.26
CA VAL A 26 -3.92 -4.97 -17.64
C VAL A 26 -3.52 -6.06 -18.63
N ARG A 27 -3.97 -5.95 -19.89
CA ARG A 27 -3.58 -6.90 -20.94
C ARG A 27 -2.10 -6.84 -21.35
N ARG A 28 -1.45 -5.68 -21.14
CA ARG A 28 -0.03 -5.45 -21.48
C ARG A 28 0.92 -5.52 -20.30
N ALA A 29 0.39 -5.49 -19.08
CA ALA A 29 1.25 -5.60 -17.90
C ALA A 29 1.72 -7.05 -17.73
N ASP A 30 3.01 -7.23 -17.44
CA ASP A 30 3.61 -8.50 -17.07
C ASP A 30 3.15 -8.94 -15.66
N THR A 31 1.82 -8.89 -15.44
CA THR A 31 1.20 -9.26 -14.16
C THR A 31 1.53 -10.68 -13.75
N HIS A 32 1.70 -11.58 -14.72
CA HIS A 32 2.10 -12.97 -14.47
C HIS A 32 3.51 -13.07 -13.87
N LEU A 33 4.45 -12.24 -14.33
CA LEU A 33 5.81 -12.21 -13.79
C LEU A 33 5.81 -11.67 -12.36
N ALA A 34 5.07 -10.59 -12.09
CA ALA A 34 4.95 -10.03 -10.75
C ALA A 34 4.32 -11.03 -9.75
N LEU A 35 3.32 -11.79 -10.19
CA LEU A 35 2.72 -12.86 -9.38
C LEU A 35 3.70 -14.00 -9.12
N ALA A 36 4.45 -14.44 -10.16
CA ALA A 36 5.46 -15.49 -10.02
C ALA A 36 6.59 -15.06 -9.07
N TYR A 37 7.06 -13.82 -9.16
CA TYR A 37 8.07 -13.28 -8.27
C TYR A 37 7.59 -13.20 -6.81
N ARG A 38 6.35 -12.78 -6.61
CA ARG A 38 5.74 -12.75 -5.28
C ARG A 38 5.63 -14.15 -4.68
N SER A 39 5.14 -15.12 -5.45
CA SER A 39 5.04 -16.50 -5.00
C SER A 39 6.41 -17.07 -4.63
N LYS A 40 7.42 -16.90 -5.50
CA LYS A 40 8.79 -17.32 -5.23
C LYS A 40 9.34 -16.71 -3.95
N PHE A 41 9.22 -15.39 -3.78
CA PHE A 41 9.67 -14.68 -2.57
C PHE A 41 9.08 -15.28 -1.30
N TYR A 42 7.75 -15.46 -1.24
CA TYR A 42 7.10 -16.00 -0.03
C TYR A 42 7.43 -17.47 0.21
N ASN A 43 7.58 -18.28 -0.83
CA ASN A 43 8.03 -19.66 -0.67
C ASN A 43 9.44 -19.76 -0.10
N GLU A 44 10.37 -18.94 -0.57
CA GLU A 44 11.75 -18.92 -0.10
C GLU A 44 11.82 -18.46 1.35
N LEU A 45 11.15 -17.36 1.73
CA LEU A 45 11.18 -16.83 3.09
C LEU A 45 10.60 -17.79 4.15
N TRP A 46 9.51 -18.51 3.82
CA TRP A 46 8.96 -19.49 4.76
C TRP A 46 9.83 -20.73 4.91
N ARG A 47 10.48 -21.19 3.82
CA ARG A 47 11.45 -22.28 3.86
C ARG A 47 12.68 -21.92 4.67
N ASP A 48 13.19 -20.71 4.50
CA ASP A 48 14.31 -20.20 5.29
C ASP A 48 13.95 -20.11 6.77
N ALA A 49 12.80 -19.50 7.10
CA ALA A 49 12.32 -19.40 8.48
C ALA A 49 12.12 -20.78 9.12
N ALA A 50 11.52 -21.74 8.41
CA ALA A 50 11.34 -23.10 8.91
C ALA A 50 12.69 -23.80 9.17
N SER A 51 13.64 -23.66 8.24
CA SER A 51 14.99 -24.23 8.37
C SER A 51 15.72 -23.69 9.60
N GLN A 52 15.62 -22.39 9.88
CA GLN A 52 16.31 -21.75 11.02
C GLN A 52 15.84 -22.27 12.38
N ILE A 53 14.58 -22.70 12.49
CA ILE A 53 14.04 -23.25 13.76
C ILE A 53 13.95 -24.78 13.76
N GLY A 54 14.43 -25.46 12.72
CA GLY A 54 14.36 -26.91 12.58
C GLY A 54 12.94 -27.46 12.34
N ALA A 55 12.03 -26.64 11.77
CA ALA A 55 10.69 -27.07 11.42
C ALA A 55 10.65 -27.75 10.06
N SER A 56 9.77 -28.73 9.89
CA SER A 56 9.45 -29.29 8.58
C SER A 56 8.46 -28.40 7.82
N ILE A 57 8.53 -28.41 6.49
CA ILE A 57 7.65 -27.61 5.62
C ILE A 57 7.23 -28.43 4.41
N GLU A 58 5.93 -28.53 4.17
CA GLU A 58 5.33 -29.29 3.09
C GLU A 58 4.33 -28.45 2.29
N PRO A 59 4.35 -28.52 0.94
CA PRO A 59 3.35 -27.88 0.11
C PRO A 59 2.04 -28.72 0.10
N LEU A 60 0.91 -28.06 0.40
CA LEU A 60 -0.42 -28.67 0.31
C LEU A 60 -1.13 -28.41 -1.03
N GLY A 61 -0.54 -27.61 -1.92
CA GLY A 61 -1.16 -27.12 -3.14
C GLY A 61 -1.68 -25.70 -3.00
N ASN A 62 -2.01 -25.04 -4.12
CA ASN A 62 -2.51 -23.67 -4.19
C ASN A 62 -1.65 -22.65 -3.39
N GLU A 63 -0.30 -22.82 -3.42
CA GLU A 63 0.66 -22.00 -2.68
C GLU A 63 0.50 -22.07 -1.13
N ILE A 64 -0.29 -23.01 -0.61
CA ILE A 64 -0.41 -23.25 0.82
C ILE A 64 0.75 -24.13 1.26
N LEU A 65 1.45 -23.67 2.30
CA LEU A 65 2.52 -24.41 2.96
C LEU A 65 2.06 -24.79 4.37
N GLU A 66 2.26 -26.04 4.74
CA GLU A 66 2.12 -26.48 6.13
C GLU A 66 3.49 -26.57 6.77
N ILE A 67 3.65 -25.96 7.94
CA ILE A 67 4.90 -25.91 8.70
C ILE A 67 4.66 -26.56 10.05
N ARG A 68 5.54 -27.52 10.44
CA ARG A 68 5.41 -28.30 11.65
C ARG A 68 6.69 -28.27 12.49
N LEU A 69 6.52 -28.13 13.79
CA LEU A 69 7.60 -28.26 14.76
C LEU A 69 7.07 -29.04 16.00
N GLY A 70 7.52 -30.28 16.18
CA GLY A 70 6.97 -31.18 17.17
C GLY A 70 5.47 -31.44 16.94
N GLN A 71 4.62 -31.14 17.91
CA GLN A 71 3.17 -31.28 17.82
C GLN A 71 2.47 -30.03 17.25
N ASN A 72 3.19 -28.94 17.14
CA ASN A 72 2.64 -27.67 16.67
C ASN A 72 2.69 -27.60 15.14
N ARG A 73 1.61 -27.08 14.54
CA ARG A 73 1.57 -26.84 13.10
C ARG A 73 0.88 -25.53 12.77
N THR A 74 1.30 -24.91 11.71
CA THR A 74 0.64 -23.74 11.13
C THR A 74 0.57 -23.85 9.62
N ARG A 75 -0.34 -23.08 9.00
CA ARG A 75 -0.46 -22.98 7.56
C ARG A 75 -0.31 -21.54 7.14
N VAL A 76 0.37 -21.35 6.03
CA VAL A 76 0.60 -20.03 5.43
C VAL A 76 0.35 -20.08 3.94
N GLN A 77 -0.13 -18.98 3.38
CA GLN A 77 -0.26 -18.80 1.93
C GLN A 77 0.26 -17.41 1.59
N GLN A 78 1.44 -17.34 1.02
CA GLN A 78 2.15 -16.09 0.81
C GLN A 78 2.27 -15.29 2.14
N ASN A 79 1.65 -14.09 2.22
CA ASN A 79 1.60 -13.25 3.43
C ASN A 79 0.35 -13.48 4.30
N THR A 80 -0.53 -14.38 3.93
CA THR A 80 -1.68 -14.79 4.74
C THR A 80 -1.28 -15.89 5.69
N THR A 81 -1.69 -15.79 6.93
CA THR A 81 -1.31 -16.70 8.02
C THR A 81 -2.54 -17.23 8.76
N SER A 82 -2.36 -18.21 9.65
CA SER A 82 -3.43 -18.81 10.43
C SER A 82 -4.09 -17.86 11.45
N ILE A 83 -3.50 -16.71 11.74
CA ILE A 83 -4.06 -15.70 12.65
C ILE A 83 -4.89 -14.62 11.94
N ASP A 84 -4.89 -14.61 10.60
CA ASP A 84 -5.69 -13.68 9.81
C ASP A 84 -7.12 -14.20 9.67
N ARG A 85 -8.09 -13.57 10.34
CA ARG A 85 -9.50 -13.95 10.21
C ARG A 85 -10.11 -13.29 8.97
N VAL A 86 -11.04 -13.97 8.31
CA VAL A 86 -11.74 -13.46 7.11
C VAL A 86 -12.43 -12.12 7.38
N ILE A 87 -13.03 -11.96 8.56
CA ILE A 87 -13.70 -10.71 8.94
C ILE A 87 -12.71 -9.55 9.08
N ASP A 88 -11.50 -9.80 9.61
CA ASP A 88 -10.48 -8.78 9.76
C ASP A 88 -10.01 -8.27 8.39
N VAL A 89 -9.81 -9.18 7.44
CA VAL A 89 -9.48 -8.84 6.05
C VAL A 89 -10.60 -8.00 5.43
N ALA A 90 -11.87 -8.39 5.62
CA ALA A 90 -13.02 -7.64 5.09
C ALA A 90 -13.12 -6.23 5.71
N MET A 91 -12.84 -6.08 7.00
CA MET A 91 -12.88 -4.79 7.69
C MET A 91 -11.77 -3.85 7.22
N THR A 92 -10.55 -4.34 7.12
CA THR A 92 -9.38 -3.51 6.80
C THR A 92 -9.34 -3.03 5.35
N VAL A 93 -10.02 -3.70 4.41
CA VAL A 93 -10.19 -3.18 3.05
C VAL A 93 -11.14 -1.98 2.97
N ASN A 94 -12.02 -1.78 3.97
CA ASN A 94 -12.96 -0.67 4.04
C ASN A 94 -12.33 0.50 4.81
N LYS A 95 -11.70 1.42 4.08
CA LYS A 95 -11.00 2.56 4.66
C LYS A 95 -11.87 3.47 5.52
N PRO A 96 -13.09 3.85 5.09
CA PRO A 96 -13.99 4.63 5.93
C PRO A 96 -14.34 3.95 7.27
N LEU A 97 -14.56 2.63 7.26
CA LEU A 97 -14.80 1.87 8.49
C LEU A 97 -13.60 1.95 9.43
N VAL A 98 -12.39 1.71 8.89
CA VAL A 98 -11.15 1.81 9.68
C VAL A 98 -11.02 3.21 10.27
N HIS A 99 -11.21 4.29 9.47
CA HIS A 99 -11.12 5.66 9.97
C HIS A 99 -12.14 5.94 11.10
N ARG A 100 -13.37 5.40 11.02
CA ARG A 100 -14.36 5.54 12.12
C ARG A 100 -13.88 4.85 13.39
N LEU A 101 -13.41 3.60 13.29
CA LEU A 101 -12.87 2.86 14.45
C LEU A 101 -11.69 3.58 15.10
N LEU A 102 -10.78 4.13 14.29
CA LEU A 102 -9.64 4.90 14.80
C LEU A 102 -10.11 6.20 15.49
N ALA A 103 -11.10 6.90 14.91
CA ALA A 103 -11.64 8.13 15.48
C ALA A 103 -12.35 7.91 16.83
N GLU A 104 -13.05 6.78 17.00
CA GLU A 104 -13.65 6.38 18.29
C GLU A 104 -12.59 6.24 19.39
N HIS A 105 -11.36 5.88 19.01
CA HIS A 105 -10.20 5.81 19.92
C HIS A 105 -9.36 7.12 19.93
N ARG A 106 -9.87 8.21 19.36
CA ARG A 106 -9.20 9.52 19.28
C ARG A 106 -7.85 9.54 18.58
N LEU A 107 -7.62 8.55 17.71
CA LEU A 107 -6.41 8.49 16.89
C LEU A 107 -6.51 9.45 15.71
N GLN A 108 -5.39 10.05 15.34
CA GLN A 108 -5.33 11.03 14.25
C GLN A 108 -5.51 10.31 12.89
N THR A 109 -6.56 10.70 12.16
CA THR A 109 -6.85 10.23 10.80
C THR A 109 -7.07 11.41 9.86
N PRO A 110 -6.89 11.25 8.54
CA PRO A 110 -7.24 12.32 7.60
C PRO A 110 -8.73 12.63 7.66
N ALA A 111 -9.10 13.91 7.68
CA ALA A 111 -10.48 14.30 7.42
C ALA A 111 -10.91 13.78 6.05
N CYS A 112 -12.08 13.17 5.97
CA CYS A 112 -12.55 12.50 4.75
C CYS A 112 -14.07 12.60 4.55
N CYS A 113 -14.51 12.30 3.32
CA CYS A 113 -15.91 12.21 2.97
C CYS A 113 -16.13 11.04 2.00
N GLU A 114 -17.11 10.19 2.31
CA GLU A 114 -17.56 9.11 1.43
C GLU A 114 -18.55 9.65 0.40
N PHE A 115 -18.45 9.15 -0.83
CA PHE A 115 -19.37 9.53 -1.90
C PHE A 115 -19.39 8.46 -3.00
N THR A 116 -20.40 8.53 -3.85
CA THR A 116 -20.50 7.76 -5.11
C THR A 116 -20.44 8.71 -6.31
N MET A 117 -20.34 8.15 -7.53
CA MET A 117 -20.36 8.96 -8.75
C MET A 117 -21.64 9.81 -8.87
N ASN A 118 -22.75 9.40 -8.26
CA ASN A 118 -24.01 10.17 -8.22
C ASN A 118 -23.95 11.31 -7.19
N GLU A 119 -23.02 11.26 -6.25
CA GLU A 119 -22.86 12.20 -5.14
C GLU A 119 -21.61 13.07 -5.28
N ILE A 120 -21.08 13.22 -6.48
CA ILE A 120 -19.88 14.05 -6.77
C ILE A 120 -19.95 15.45 -6.13
N ALA A 121 -21.16 16.01 -5.97
CA ALA A 121 -21.34 17.30 -5.31
C ALA A 121 -20.86 17.30 -3.85
N LYS A 122 -20.97 16.17 -3.12
CA LYS A 122 -20.43 16.03 -1.75
C LYS A 122 -18.91 16.15 -1.75
N ALA A 123 -18.25 15.44 -2.67
CA ALA A 123 -16.78 15.47 -2.78
C ALA A 123 -16.27 16.86 -3.20
N VAL A 124 -16.98 17.54 -4.07
CA VAL A 124 -16.65 18.93 -4.47
C VAL A 124 -16.79 19.86 -3.26
N ALA A 125 -17.92 19.79 -2.52
CA ALA A 125 -18.12 20.60 -1.34
C ALA A 125 -17.05 20.34 -0.26
N PHE A 126 -16.64 19.08 -0.10
CA PHE A 126 -15.53 18.74 0.81
C PHE A 126 -14.23 19.39 0.37
N VAL A 127 -13.83 19.26 -0.91
CA VAL A 127 -12.60 19.87 -1.45
C VAL A 127 -12.63 21.39 -1.33
N ASP A 128 -13.78 22.03 -1.58
CA ASP A 128 -13.94 23.47 -1.46
C ASP A 128 -13.86 23.94 0.01
N SER A 129 -14.21 23.08 0.97
CA SER A 129 -14.14 23.38 2.41
C SER A 129 -12.74 23.23 3.02
N VAL A 130 -11.84 22.52 2.33
CA VAL A 130 -10.49 22.21 2.79
C VAL A 130 -9.49 23.15 2.11
N ALA A 131 -8.70 23.90 2.89
CA ALA A 131 -7.71 24.86 2.37
C ALA A 131 -6.47 24.21 1.72
N THR A 132 -6.40 22.87 1.70
CA THR A 132 -5.25 22.10 1.20
C THR A 132 -5.66 21.17 0.05
N LYS A 133 -4.66 20.56 -0.60
CA LYS A 133 -4.92 19.51 -1.59
C LYS A 133 -5.64 18.31 -0.96
N CYS A 134 -6.38 17.59 -1.78
CA CYS A 134 -7.08 16.36 -1.40
C CYS A 134 -6.60 15.15 -2.19
N VAL A 135 -6.97 13.98 -1.71
CA VAL A 135 -6.78 12.68 -2.37
C VAL A 135 -8.14 12.08 -2.64
N VAL A 136 -8.38 11.59 -3.86
CA VAL A 136 -9.57 10.82 -4.21
C VAL A 136 -9.15 9.39 -4.50
N LYS A 137 -9.85 8.42 -3.90
CA LYS A 137 -9.54 7.00 -3.99
C LYS A 137 -10.80 6.14 -3.90
N PRO A 138 -10.77 4.85 -4.32
CA PRO A 138 -11.81 3.90 -3.95
C PRO A 138 -11.88 3.76 -2.43
N ALA A 139 -13.08 3.67 -1.87
CA ALA A 139 -13.30 3.43 -0.43
C ALA A 139 -12.79 2.05 -0.02
N ASN A 140 -12.94 1.07 -0.91
CA ASN A 140 -12.53 -0.31 -0.72
C ASN A 140 -11.34 -0.65 -1.63
N GLY A 141 -10.46 -1.55 -1.15
CA GLY A 141 -9.33 -2.06 -1.94
C GLY A 141 -7.97 -1.57 -1.45
N GLY A 142 -6.92 -1.91 -2.20
CA GLY A 142 -5.52 -1.66 -1.82
C GLY A 142 -4.58 -1.52 -3.02
N GLY A 143 -3.28 -1.40 -2.74
CA GLY A 143 -2.23 -1.31 -3.76
C GLY A 143 -2.25 0.00 -4.56
N GLY A 144 -2.84 1.08 -4.01
CA GLY A 144 -2.83 2.42 -4.62
C GLY A 144 -3.62 2.54 -5.94
N ARG A 145 -4.40 1.53 -6.32
CA ARG A 145 -5.17 1.55 -7.57
C ARG A 145 -6.30 2.57 -7.51
N GLY A 146 -6.40 3.43 -8.52
CA GLY A 146 -7.41 4.47 -8.61
C GLY A 146 -7.20 5.64 -7.66
N VAL A 147 -6.08 5.71 -6.95
CA VAL A 147 -5.73 6.85 -6.09
C VAL A 147 -5.25 8.02 -6.94
N THR A 148 -5.77 9.21 -6.67
CA THR A 148 -5.33 10.46 -7.29
C THR A 148 -5.03 11.48 -6.21
N THR A 149 -3.79 11.90 -6.12
CA THR A 149 -3.28 12.91 -5.17
C THR A 149 -3.36 14.32 -5.76
N GLY A 150 -3.20 15.34 -4.91
CA GLY A 150 -3.11 16.74 -5.33
C GLY A 150 -4.40 17.26 -5.96
N VAL A 151 -5.54 16.73 -5.61
CA VAL A 151 -6.86 17.15 -6.12
C VAL A 151 -7.22 18.51 -5.55
N THR A 152 -7.53 19.46 -6.45
CA THR A 152 -7.99 20.81 -6.10
C THR A 152 -9.15 21.18 -7.01
N GLY A 153 -10.24 21.62 -6.44
CA GLY A 153 -11.40 22.08 -7.19
C GLY A 153 -12.14 21.00 -7.98
N ARG A 154 -13.26 21.43 -8.53
CA ARG A 154 -14.31 20.58 -9.09
C ARG A 154 -13.89 19.69 -10.27
N LEU A 155 -13.09 20.22 -11.19
CA LEU A 155 -12.68 19.46 -12.40
C LEU A 155 -11.77 18.28 -12.03
N ASP A 156 -10.87 18.50 -11.06
CA ASP A 156 -9.99 17.47 -10.56
C ASP A 156 -10.77 16.38 -9.85
N VAL A 157 -11.76 16.76 -9.01
CA VAL A 157 -12.65 15.79 -8.34
C VAL A 157 -13.35 14.89 -9.35
N ILE A 158 -13.94 15.46 -10.41
CA ILE A 158 -14.64 14.67 -11.42
C ILE A 158 -13.71 13.68 -12.14
N ARG A 159 -12.52 14.13 -12.54
CA ARG A 159 -11.54 13.26 -13.20
C ARG A 159 -11.02 12.17 -12.28
N ALA A 160 -10.69 12.53 -11.03
CA ALA A 160 -10.20 11.60 -10.04
C ALA A 160 -11.26 10.57 -9.65
N ALA A 161 -12.52 11.01 -9.44
CA ALA A 161 -13.65 10.12 -9.15
C ALA A 161 -13.93 9.16 -10.32
N ALA A 162 -13.91 9.63 -11.57
CA ALA A 162 -14.08 8.76 -12.75
C ALA A 162 -12.95 7.71 -12.86
N SER A 163 -11.72 8.05 -12.48
CA SER A 163 -10.59 7.11 -12.43
C SER A 163 -10.75 6.12 -11.29
N ALA A 164 -11.12 6.56 -10.09
CA ALA A 164 -11.31 5.72 -8.91
C ALA A 164 -12.49 4.75 -9.10
N ALA A 165 -13.59 5.18 -9.73
CA ALA A 165 -14.78 4.39 -9.99
C ALA A 165 -14.55 3.16 -10.89
N VAL A 166 -13.41 3.09 -11.59
CA VAL A 166 -13.01 1.88 -12.34
C VAL A 166 -12.76 0.69 -11.39
N TYR A 167 -12.39 0.98 -10.13
CA TYR A 167 -11.99 -0.01 -9.13
C TYR A 167 -13.03 -0.27 -8.05
N GLY A 168 -14.06 0.57 -7.96
CA GLY A 168 -15.16 0.40 -7.01
C GLY A 168 -16.20 1.50 -7.12
N SER A 169 -17.46 1.22 -6.74
CA SER A 169 -18.58 2.18 -6.76
C SER A 169 -18.51 3.19 -5.63
N ASP A 170 -18.00 2.75 -4.48
CA ASP A 170 -17.88 3.57 -3.28
C ASP A 170 -16.52 4.25 -3.29
N LEU A 171 -16.54 5.56 -3.17
CA LEU A 171 -15.39 6.43 -3.30
C LEU A 171 -15.19 7.22 -2.00
N MET A 172 -13.98 7.68 -1.82
CA MET A 172 -13.58 8.50 -0.69
C MET A 172 -12.72 9.67 -1.17
N VAL A 173 -13.00 10.85 -0.65
CA VAL A 173 -12.12 12.01 -0.74
C VAL A 173 -11.59 12.31 0.65
N GLU A 174 -10.29 12.57 0.77
CA GLU A 174 -9.66 12.89 2.05
C GLU A 174 -8.68 14.06 1.90
N ARG A 175 -8.42 14.76 2.98
CA ARG A 175 -7.39 15.80 3.04
C ARG A 175 -6.02 15.16 2.81
N GLN A 176 -5.26 15.69 1.88
CA GLN A 176 -3.87 15.28 1.67
C GLN A 176 -2.99 15.80 2.81
N VAL A 177 -2.37 14.89 3.53
CA VAL A 177 -1.48 15.21 4.64
C VAL A 177 -0.05 15.29 4.10
N PRO A 178 0.72 16.33 4.46
CA PRO A 178 2.14 16.42 4.10
C PRO A 178 2.97 15.46 4.95
N GLY A 179 4.11 15.04 4.42
CA GLY A 179 5.07 14.21 5.15
C GLY A 179 5.45 12.93 4.41
N ASP A 180 6.34 12.20 5.02
CA ASP A 180 6.80 10.90 4.56
C ASP A 180 5.90 9.78 5.06
N VAL A 181 5.90 8.65 4.34
CA VAL A 181 5.09 7.47 4.68
C VAL A 181 5.94 6.45 5.43
N TYR A 182 5.49 6.09 6.61
CA TYR A 182 6.10 5.07 7.46
C TYR A 182 5.18 3.85 7.54
N ARG A 183 5.68 2.66 7.21
CA ARG A 183 5.01 1.38 7.43
C ARG A 183 5.51 0.78 8.72
N LEU A 184 4.65 0.72 9.74
CA LEU A 184 4.91 0.07 11.02
C LEU A 184 4.28 -1.33 11.01
N LEU A 185 5.07 -2.37 11.27
CA LEU A 185 4.60 -3.76 11.32
C LEU A 185 4.40 -4.18 12.78
N TYR A 186 3.20 -4.64 13.09
CA TYR A 186 2.82 -5.08 14.44
C TYR A 186 2.44 -6.55 14.47
N LEU A 187 2.81 -7.23 15.55
CA LEU A 187 2.34 -8.54 15.93
C LEU A 187 1.84 -8.48 17.38
N ASP A 188 0.57 -8.81 17.59
CA ASP A 188 -0.08 -8.77 18.92
C ASP A 188 0.13 -7.44 19.67
N GLY A 189 0.05 -6.33 18.97
CA GLY A 189 0.24 -4.99 19.52
C GLY A 189 1.70 -4.57 19.72
N ALA A 190 2.68 -5.46 19.54
CA ALA A 190 4.09 -5.14 19.61
C ALA A 190 4.65 -4.74 18.25
N LEU A 191 5.39 -3.63 18.19
CA LEU A 191 6.10 -3.23 16.97
C LEU A 191 7.22 -4.22 16.66
N MET A 192 7.19 -4.81 15.46
CA MET A 192 8.26 -5.68 14.95
C MET A 192 9.32 -4.88 14.18
N ASP A 193 8.89 -4.01 13.27
CA ASP A 193 9.79 -3.21 12.42
C ASP A 193 9.06 -1.98 11.88
N ALA A 194 9.81 -0.93 11.55
CA ALA A 194 9.31 0.25 10.86
C ALA A 194 10.16 0.58 9.64
N VAL A 195 9.49 0.95 8.55
CA VAL A 195 10.10 1.26 7.25
C VAL A 195 9.62 2.61 6.77
N LEU A 196 10.54 3.52 6.51
CA LEU A 196 10.29 4.72 5.70
C LEU A 196 10.18 4.29 4.24
N ARG A 197 9.05 4.60 3.62
CA ARG A 197 8.76 4.29 2.22
C ARG A 197 8.78 5.58 1.42
N LYS A 198 9.78 5.72 0.54
CA LYS A 198 9.90 6.88 -0.33
C LYS A 198 9.13 6.69 -1.63
N PRO A 199 8.65 7.77 -2.25
CA PRO A 199 8.11 7.71 -3.62
C PRO A 199 9.10 7.09 -4.59
N SER A 200 8.59 6.32 -5.57
CA SER A 200 9.44 5.83 -6.66
C SER A 200 9.98 6.98 -7.50
N ALA A 201 11.28 6.99 -7.71
CA ALA A 201 11.98 8.00 -8.47
C ALA A 201 13.00 7.37 -9.44
N VAL A 202 13.44 8.13 -10.42
CA VAL A 202 14.57 7.79 -11.30
C VAL A 202 15.56 8.94 -11.35
N VAL A 203 16.84 8.61 -11.52
CA VAL A 203 17.89 9.62 -11.71
C VAL A 203 18.13 9.83 -13.20
N ALA A 204 18.05 11.07 -13.65
CA ALA A 204 18.22 11.43 -15.05
C ALA A 204 19.69 11.31 -15.50
N ASP A 205 19.89 10.88 -16.74
CA ASP A 205 21.18 10.73 -17.41
C ASP A 205 21.53 11.91 -18.34
N GLY A 206 20.67 12.93 -18.39
CA GLY A 206 20.82 14.09 -19.26
C GLY A 206 20.53 13.84 -20.74
N LYS A 207 20.11 12.64 -21.13
CA LYS A 207 19.94 12.21 -22.54
C LYS A 207 18.58 11.57 -22.80
N SER A 208 18.12 10.73 -21.86
CA SER A 208 16.89 9.95 -22.00
C SER A 208 15.68 10.75 -21.56
N THR A 209 14.55 10.52 -22.23
CA THR A 209 13.25 11.02 -21.80
C THR A 209 12.83 10.33 -20.51
N VAL A 210 11.95 10.96 -19.71
CA VAL A 210 11.37 10.35 -18.52
C VAL A 210 10.72 8.99 -18.84
N ARG A 211 10.10 8.85 -20.01
CA ARG A 211 9.52 7.57 -20.46
C ARG A 211 10.58 6.47 -20.62
N GLU A 212 11.72 6.80 -21.22
CA GLU A 212 12.83 5.86 -21.41
C GLU A 212 13.47 5.50 -20.07
N LEU A 213 13.65 6.48 -19.17
CA LEU A 213 14.14 6.22 -17.82
C LEU A 213 13.22 5.24 -17.05
N ILE A 214 11.90 5.40 -17.14
CA ILE A 214 10.93 4.45 -16.55
C ILE A 214 11.07 3.07 -17.20
N HIS A 215 11.29 3.01 -18.50
CA HIS A 215 11.47 1.74 -19.21
C HIS A 215 12.74 1.03 -18.73
N PHE A 216 13.85 1.74 -18.64
CA PHE A 216 15.13 1.19 -18.15
C PHE A 216 15.03 0.70 -16.70
N GLU A 217 14.38 1.47 -15.83
CA GLU A 217 14.14 1.04 -14.45
C GLU A 217 13.29 -0.24 -14.40
N ASN A 218 12.26 -0.34 -15.22
CA ASN A 218 11.43 -1.55 -15.30
C ASN A 218 12.20 -2.75 -15.85
N GLU A 219 13.12 -2.56 -16.82
CA GLU A 219 14.01 -3.63 -17.27
C GLU A 219 14.95 -4.11 -16.16
N VAL A 220 15.49 -3.19 -15.34
CA VAL A 220 16.31 -3.54 -14.18
C VAL A 220 15.50 -4.35 -13.19
N ARG A 221 14.25 -3.94 -12.88
CA ARG A 221 13.33 -4.67 -11.99
C ARG A 221 13.06 -6.09 -12.49
N LEU A 222 12.81 -6.27 -13.78
CA LEU A 222 12.57 -7.57 -14.39
C LEU A 222 13.82 -8.48 -14.35
N LYS A 223 15.00 -7.93 -14.62
CA LYS A 223 16.27 -8.68 -14.60
C LYS A 223 16.69 -9.07 -13.18
N THR A 224 16.53 -8.19 -12.21
CA THR A 224 16.91 -8.42 -10.81
C THR A 224 15.88 -9.31 -10.08
N GLY A 225 14.62 -9.24 -10.51
CA GLY A 225 13.55 -10.06 -9.95
C GLY A 225 13.06 -9.58 -8.58
N PRO A 226 12.51 -10.49 -7.74
CA PRO A 226 11.79 -10.16 -6.52
C PRO A 226 12.64 -9.46 -5.46
N ASN A 227 13.96 -9.59 -5.53
CA ASN A 227 14.87 -8.99 -4.55
C ASN A 227 14.99 -7.46 -4.70
N LEU A 228 14.58 -6.90 -5.84
CA LEU A 228 14.56 -5.46 -6.05
C LEU A 228 13.15 -4.88 -5.89
N ALA A 229 12.16 -5.44 -6.59
CA ALA A 229 10.80 -4.93 -6.57
C ALA A 229 9.78 -6.02 -6.92
N HIS A 230 8.56 -5.91 -6.36
CA HIS A 230 7.43 -6.77 -6.70
C HIS A 230 6.51 -6.17 -7.78
N ALA A 231 6.75 -4.92 -8.16
CA ALA A 231 5.91 -4.20 -9.12
C ALA A 231 6.76 -3.43 -10.13
N LEU A 232 6.22 -3.32 -11.35
CA LEU A 232 6.74 -2.42 -12.36
C LEU A 232 6.12 -1.04 -12.18
N ILE A 233 6.87 0.00 -12.53
CA ILE A 233 6.37 1.37 -12.54
C ILE A 233 5.39 1.51 -13.72
N LEU A 234 4.12 1.74 -13.41
CA LEU A 234 3.07 1.91 -14.40
C LEU A 234 2.83 3.40 -14.68
N ILE A 235 2.85 3.78 -15.97
CA ILE A 235 2.56 5.15 -16.40
C ILE A 235 1.04 5.38 -16.34
N ASP A 236 0.56 5.74 -15.16
CA ASP A 236 -0.84 6.06 -14.86
C ASP A 236 -1.10 7.57 -14.74
N MET A 237 -2.23 7.95 -14.13
CA MET A 237 -2.55 9.36 -13.88
C MET A 237 -1.66 9.98 -12.81
N ASP A 238 -1.28 9.21 -11.79
CA ASP A 238 -0.43 9.70 -10.70
C ASP A 238 0.96 10.08 -11.25
N VAL A 239 1.58 9.21 -12.09
CA VAL A 239 2.84 9.54 -12.78
C VAL A 239 2.74 10.84 -13.57
N ARG A 240 1.70 10.97 -14.40
CA ARG A 240 1.54 12.16 -15.25
C ARG A 240 1.36 13.44 -14.43
N ARG A 241 0.60 13.37 -13.35
CA ARG A 241 0.33 14.49 -12.46
C ARG A 241 1.57 14.86 -11.65
N THR A 242 2.28 13.85 -11.13
CA THR A 242 3.53 14.04 -10.39
C THR A 242 4.59 14.71 -11.26
N LEU A 243 4.73 14.29 -12.51
CA LEU A 243 5.62 14.94 -13.46
C LEU A 243 5.19 16.39 -13.77
N SER A 244 3.89 16.61 -14.02
CA SER A 244 3.35 17.96 -14.27
C SER A 244 3.61 18.91 -13.11
N ASN A 245 3.51 18.46 -11.86
CA ASN A 245 3.82 19.27 -10.68
C ASN A 245 5.32 19.65 -10.58
N GLN A 246 6.20 18.90 -11.26
CA GLN A 246 7.63 19.19 -11.39
C GLN A 246 7.97 19.96 -12.68
N GLY A 247 6.96 20.39 -13.45
CA GLY A 247 7.16 21.04 -14.76
C GLY A 247 7.65 20.09 -15.86
N LEU A 248 7.48 18.77 -15.64
CA LEU A 248 7.96 17.72 -16.55
C LEU A 248 6.80 17.02 -17.27
N THR A 249 7.14 16.35 -18.35
CA THR A 249 6.28 15.41 -19.09
C THR A 249 7.02 14.12 -19.35
N LEU A 250 6.36 13.12 -19.87
CA LEU A 250 7.00 11.86 -20.27
C LEU A 250 8.03 12.01 -21.40
N SER A 251 7.95 13.09 -22.16
CA SER A 251 8.90 13.43 -23.24
C SER A 251 9.99 14.41 -22.81
N SER A 252 9.96 14.90 -21.59
CA SER A 252 11.01 15.76 -21.05
C SER A 252 12.30 14.96 -20.87
N VAL A 253 13.44 15.62 -21.17
CA VAL A 253 14.80 15.14 -20.90
C VAL A 253 15.37 15.97 -19.75
N PRO A 254 15.33 15.47 -18.50
CA PRO A 254 15.85 16.21 -17.35
C PRO A 254 17.40 16.24 -17.37
N LYS A 255 18.00 17.23 -16.70
CA LYS A 255 19.45 17.33 -16.59
C LYS A 255 20.03 16.11 -15.84
N GLU A 256 21.24 15.71 -16.22
CA GLU A 256 21.99 14.64 -15.56
C GLU A 256 22.07 14.86 -14.04
N GLY A 257 21.88 13.77 -13.28
CA GLY A 257 21.89 13.76 -11.82
C GLY A 257 20.63 14.28 -11.14
N VAL A 258 19.64 14.80 -11.89
CA VAL A 258 18.36 15.22 -11.32
C VAL A 258 17.52 14.00 -10.95
N GLU A 259 17.10 13.91 -9.69
CA GLU A 259 16.11 12.93 -9.26
C GLU A 259 14.70 13.36 -9.70
N VAL A 260 14.04 12.51 -10.47
CA VAL A 260 12.68 12.72 -10.96
C VAL A 260 11.74 11.81 -10.19
N VAL A 261 10.93 12.39 -9.32
CA VAL A 261 9.88 11.65 -8.60
C VAL A 261 8.80 11.25 -9.60
N LEU A 262 8.47 9.97 -9.64
CA LEU A 262 7.54 9.43 -10.63
C LEU A 262 6.11 9.35 -10.09
N LYS A 263 5.94 9.02 -8.80
CA LYS A 263 4.61 8.83 -8.18
C LYS A 263 4.60 9.45 -6.79
N GLN A 264 3.41 9.95 -6.40
CA GLN A 264 3.14 10.32 -5.00
C GLN A 264 2.51 9.15 -4.23
N VAL A 265 1.80 8.28 -4.94
CA VAL A 265 1.24 7.06 -4.36
C VAL A 265 2.34 6.01 -4.22
N ILE A 266 2.58 5.58 -2.98
CA ILE A 266 3.68 4.67 -2.63
C ILE A 266 3.19 3.22 -2.73
N ASN A 267 3.15 2.65 -3.93
CA ASN A 267 2.72 1.28 -4.19
C ASN A 267 3.68 0.47 -5.08
N ASP A 268 4.57 1.15 -5.81
CA ASP A 268 5.49 0.54 -6.77
C ASP A 268 6.95 0.65 -6.29
N ASN A 269 7.17 0.66 -4.96
CA ASN A 269 8.49 0.80 -4.36
C ASN A 269 9.41 -0.35 -4.74
N SER A 270 10.66 0.02 -5.02
CA SER A 270 11.80 -0.90 -5.06
C SER A 270 12.47 -0.99 -3.68
N ARG A 271 13.46 -1.89 -3.57
CA ARG A 271 14.35 -1.97 -2.40
C ARG A 271 14.98 -0.61 -2.08
N ASN A 272 15.33 0.16 -3.10
CA ASN A 272 16.03 1.44 -2.95
C ASN A 272 15.14 2.54 -2.34
N ASP A 273 13.83 2.37 -2.43
CA ASP A 273 12.84 3.32 -1.92
C ASP A 273 12.46 3.04 -0.44
N ASN A 274 12.95 1.94 0.15
CA ASN A 274 12.66 1.52 1.51
C ASN A 274 13.88 1.71 2.40
N VAL A 275 13.71 2.34 3.57
CA VAL A 275 14.78 2.62 4.53
C VAL A 275 14.33 2.22 5.93
N SER A 276 15.23 1.67 6.76
CA SER A 276 14.94 1.33 8.15
C SER A 276 14.54 2.57 8.94
N ALA A 277 13.43 2.51 9.68
CA ALA A 277 12.87 3.66 10.37
C ALA A 277 12.52 3.42 11.85
N SER A 278 12.74 2.22 12.39
CA SER A 278 12.41 1.90 13.79
C SER A 278 13.12 2.83 14.79
N HIS A 279 14.30 3.32 14.46
CA HIS A 279 15.07 4.26 15.29
C HIS A 279 14.65 5.73 15.11
N LEU A 280 13.82 6.04 14.13
CA LEU A 280 13.34 7.39 13.84
C LEU A 280 11.98 7.68 14.48
N VAL A 281 11.17 6.63 14.64
CA VAL A 281 9.78 6.76 15.09
C VAL A 281 9.71 6.88 16.60
N CYS A 282 9.13 7.99 17.10
CA CYS A 282 9.00 8.22 18.53
C CYS A 282 8.02 7.24 19.20
N LYS A 283 8.15 7.10 20.53
CA LYS A 283 7.33 6.18 21.32
C LYS A 283 5.83 6.44 21.18
N SER A 284 5.40 7.70 21.14
CA SER A 284 3.99 8.03 20.97
C SER A 284 3.40 7.48 19.65
N ILE A 285 4.12 7.59 18.53
CA ILE A 285 3.66 7.06 17.24
C ILE A 285 3.59 5.52 17.28
N ILE A 286 4.52 4.87 17.98
CA ILE A 286 4.50 3.42 18.18
C ILE A 286 3.26 3.01 19.00
N GLU A 287 2.94 3.75 20.06
CA GLU A 287 1.77 3.52 20.90
C GLU A 287 0.46 3.80 20.14
N ASP A 288 0.40 4.87 19.35
CA ASP A 288 -0.74 5.17 18.47
C ASP A 288 -0.99 4.05 17.45
N GLY A 289 0.08 3.52 16.85
CA GLY A 289 -0.01 2.39 15.93
C GLY A 289 -0.51 1.11 16.60
N ALA A 290 -0.03 0.80 17.82
CA ALA A 290 -0.52 -0.32 18.61
C ALA A 290 -2.00 -0.15 18.99
N ALA A 291 -2.41 1.06 19.38
CA ALA A 291 -3.81 1.39 19.66
C ALA A 291 -4.68 1.26 18.40
N ALA A 292 -4.17 1.62 17.22
CA ALA A 292 -4.87 1.44 15.95
C ALA A 292 -5.10 -0.04 15.61
N VAL A 293 -4.08 -0.88 15.82
CA VAL A 293 -4.18 -2.34 15.65
C VAL A 293 -5.23 -2.92 16.58
N ALA A 294 -5.24 -2.50 17.85
CA ALA A 294 -6.22 -2.91 18.85
C ALA A 294 -7.64 -2.43 18.52
N ALA A 295 -7.80 -1.17 18.06
CA ALA A 295 -9.09 -0.59 17.68
C ALA A 295 -9.76 -1.36 16.52
N VAL A 296 -8.96 -1.84 15.56
CA VAL A 296 -9.45 -2.67 14.44
C VAL A 296 -9.62 -4.14 14.87
N GLY A 297 -8.93 -4.59 15.93
CA GLY A 297 -9.03 -5.95 16.47
C GLY A 297 -8.23 -6.98 15.70
N VAL A 298 -7.15 -6.57 15.04
CA VAL A 298 -6.27 -7.43 14.24
C VAL A 298 -4.99 -7.79 15.00
N ARG A 299 -4.35 -8.91 14.68
CA ARG A 299 -3.16 -9.39 15.39
C ARG A 299 -1.86 -9.13 14.62
N LEU A 300 -1.87 -9.36 13.32
CA LEU A 300 -0.75 -9.06 12.42
C LEU A 300 -1.17 -7.93 11.50
N ALA A 301 -0.55 -6.78 11.62
CA ALA A 301 -0.95 -5.59 10.88
C ALA A 301 0.23 -4.75 10.39
N GLY A 302 0.07 -4.16 9.22
CA GLY A 302 0.88 -3.04 8.75
C GLY A 302 0.10 -1.73 8.92
N VAL A 303 0.59 -0.84 9.76
CA VAL A 303 0.01 0.50 9.96
C VAL A 303 0.77 1.49 9.10
N ASP A 304 0.08 2.19 8.21
CA ASP A 304 0.65 3.28 7.42
C ASP A 304 0.43 4.62 8.13
N VAL A 305 1.51 5.29 8.44
CA VAL A 305 1.55 6.61 9.07
C VAL A 305 2.14 7.61 8.10
N ILE A 306 1.51 8.79 7.98
CA ILE A 306 2.09 9.94 7.28
C ILE A 306 2.42 11.00 8.30
N THR A 307 3.67 11.44 8.34
CA THR A 307 4.11 12.53 9.22
C THR A 307 5.29 13.29 8.62
N PRO A 308 5.32 14.63 8.80
CA PRO A 308 6.51 15.43 8.45
C PRO A 308 7.70 15.15 9.38
N ASP A 309 7.43 14.75 10.63
CA ASP A 309 8.46 14.45 11.62
C ASP A 309 8.06 13.20 12.43
N PRO A 310 8.77 12.08 12.29
CA PRO A 310 8.51 10.86 13.04
C PRO A 310 9.03 10.92 14.49
N GLY A 311 9.84 11.92 14.84
CA GLY A 311 10.47 12.09 16.16
C GLY A 311 9.54 12.72 17.21
N ILE A 312 8.36 13.23 16.81
CA ILE A 312 7.38 13.85 17.71
C ILE A 312 5.98 13.25 17.51
N PRO A 313 5.04 13.42 18.47
CA PRO A 313 3.68 12.90 18.38
C PRO A 313 2.96 13.35 17.11
N LEU A 314 2.10 12.48 16.53
CA LEU A 314 1.35 12.77 15.30
C LEU A 314 0.51 14.07 15.41
N ALA A 315 -0.11 14.30 16.57
CA ALA A 315 -0.93 15.49 16.78
C ALA A 315 -0.11 16.79 16.71
N GLU A 316 1.15 16.76 17.14
CA GLU A 316 2.06 17.92 17.13
C GLU A 316 2.68 18.11 15.73
N ALA A 317 3.06 17.03 15.08
CA ALA A 317 3.62 17.05 13.73
C ALA A 317 2.58 17.35 12.65
N GLY A 318 1.28 17.25 12.95
CA GLY A 318 0.21 17.27 11.95
C GLY A 318 0.14 15.98 11.11
N GLY A 319 0.72 14.90 11.63
CA GLY A 319 0.70 13.56 11.02
C GLY A 319 -0.60 12.81 11.30
N VAL A 320 -0.79 11.67 10.64
CA VAL A 320 -1.99 10.83 10.74
C VAL A 320 -1.67 9.36 10.56
N ILE A 321 -2.55 8.50 11.06
CA ILE A 321 -2.65 7.10 10.65
C ILE A 321 -3.54 7.06 9.41
N LEU A 322 -2.97 6.58 8.29
CA LEU A 322 -3.64 6.54 7.00
C LEU A 322 -4.43 5.24 6.79
N GLU A 323 -3.85 4.11 7.18
CA GLU A 323 -4.41 2.77 6.97
C GLU A 323 -3.92 1.79 8.04
N VAL A 324 -4.77 0.80 8.36
CA VAL A 324 -4.39 -0.42 9.07
C VAL A 324 -4.65 -1.58 8.11
N ASN A 325 -3.62 -2.31 7.76
CA ASN A 325 -3.69 -3.39 6.78
C ASN A 325 -3.46 -4.74 7.45
N THR A 326 -4.36 -5.71 7.27
CA THR A 326 -4.08 -7.13 7.52
C THR A 326 -3.28 -7.75 6.38
N THR A 327 -2.79 -8.95 6.58
CA THR A 327 -1.95 -9.63 5.58
C THR A 327 -0.90 -8.69 4.98
N PRO A 328 -0.09 -8.00 5.82
CA PRO A 328 0.83 -6.98 5.36
C PRO A 328 1.90 -7.58 4.45
N SER A 329 2.36 -6.81 3.46
CA SER A 329 3.48 -7.24 2.62
C SER A 329 4.78 -7.24 3.44
N TYR A 330 5.47 -8.38 3.49
CA TYR A 330 6.77 -8.50 4.19
C TYR A 330 7.94 -7.98 3.35
N HIS A 331 7.75 -7.84 2.04
CA HIS A 331 8.80 -7.43 1.12
C HIS A 331 9.51 -6.12 1.53
N HIS A 332 8.74 -5.12 1.97
CA HIS A 332 9.30 -3.82 2.39
C HIS A 332 10.21 -3.93 3.61
N HIS A 333 10.02 -4.94 4.45
CA HIS A 333 10.82 -5.21 5.64
C HIS A 333 12.06 -6.04 5.33
N TYR A 334 11.95 -7.01 4.40
CA TYR A 334 13.08 -7.82 3.95
C TYR A 334 14.05 -7.03 3.07
N TYR A 335 13.52 -6.20 2.18
CA TYR A 335 14.31 -5.48 1.19
C TYR A 335 14.29 -3.98 1.47
N LYS A 336 15.27 -3.55 2.25
CA LYS A 336 15.56 -2.15 2.55
C LYS A 336 16.94 -1.81 1.99
N ARG A 337 17.16 -0.54 1.66
CA ARG A 337 18.45 -0.06 1.16
C ARG A 337 19.58 -0.28 2.16
N ASP A 338 19.27 -0.19 3.43
CA ASP A 338 20.19 -0.15 4.57
C ASP A 338 20.09 -1.37 5.51
N GLY A 339 19.36 -2.41 5.10
CA GLY A 339 19.25 -3.61 5.93
C GLY A 339 18.12 -4.54 5.55
N SER A 340 17.82 -5.48 6.45
CA SER A 340 16.74 -6.44 6.32
C SER A 340 16.16 -6.74 7.70
N TYR A 341 14.84 -6.94 7.77
CA TYR A 341 14.19 -7.50 8.94
C TYR A 341 13.45 -8.79 8.53
N PRO A 342 13.89 -9.96 8.99
CA PRO A 342 13.37 -11.25 8.54
C PRO A 342 12.03 -11.58 9.24
N VAL A 343 10.94 -10.96 8.78
CA VAL A 343 9.60 -11.05 9.37
C VAL A 343 9.18 -12.49 9.64
N ALA A 344 9.35 -13.41 8.67
CA ALA A 344 8.90 -14.79 8.83
C ALA A 344 9.65 -15.55 9.94
N VAL A 345 10.94 -15.26 10.13
CA VAL A 345 11.74 -15.87 11.19
C VAL A 345 11.21 -15.49 12.58
N HIS A 346 10.79 -14.23 12.75
CA HIS A 346 10.21 -13.75 14.00
C HIS A 346 8.74 -14.16 14.18
N LEU A 347 8.00 -14.27 13.08
CA LEU A 347 6.57 -14.58 13.09
C LEU A 347 6.29 -16.08 13.27
N LEU A 348 7.10 -16.95 12.66
CA LEU A 348 6.84 -18.40 12.62
C LEU A 348 6.76 -19.06 14.01
N PRO A 349 7.64 -18.78 14.99
CA PRO A 349 7.50 -19.31 16.34
C PRO A 349 6.18 -18.92 17.00
N PHE A 350 5.74 -17.68 16.79
CA PHE A 350 4.46 -17.20 17.29
C PHE A 350 3.27 -17.94 16.65
N LEU A 351 3.29 -18.16 15.34
CA LEU A 351 2.24 -18.91 14.64
C LEU A 351 2.16 -20.36 15.14
N LEU A 352 3.29 -21.00 15.35
CA LEU A 352 3.36 -22.36 15.87
C LEU A 352 2.86 -22.45 17.30
N ALA A 353 3.23 -21.51 18.18
CA ALA A 353 2.76 -21.47 19.56
C ALA A 353 1.24 -21.17 19.68
N ASN A 354 0.66 -20.45 18.73
CA ASN A 354 -0.76 -20.11 18.68
C ASN A 354 -1.56 -21.02 17.72
N SER A 355 -0.97 -22.15 17.31
CA SER A 355 -1.66 -23.12 16.46
C SER A 355 -2.77 -23.84 17.24
N VAL A 356 -3.90 -24.09 16.55
CA VAL A 356 -4.93 -24.97 17.12
C VAL A 356 -4.35 -26.39 17.14
N ALA A 357 -4.23 -26.97 18.34
CA ALA A 357 -3.88 -28.37 18.46
C ALA A 357 -4.94 -29.22 17.71
N GLU A 358 -4.49 -30.22 16.93
CA GLU A 358 -5.45 -31.17 16.37
C GLU A 358 -6.23 -31.85 17.50
N PRO A 359 -7.56 -32.01 17.35
CA PRO A 359 -8.24 -33.01 18.17
C PRO A 359 -7.55 -34.33 17.86
N HIS A 360 -7.04 -35.01 18.90
CA HIS A 360 -6.55 -36.37 18.75
C HIS A 360 -7.60 -37.17 17.98
N PRO A 361 -7.25 -37.92 16.91
CA PRO A 361 -8.17 -38.89 16.39
C PRO A 361 -8.46 -39.82 17.57
N SER A 362 -9.68 -39.74 18.10
CA SER A 362 -10.17 -40.76 19.02
C SER A 362 -10.04 -42.07 18.28
N VAL A 363 -9.12 -42.90 18.72
CA VAL A 363 -8.99 -44.29 18.25
C VAL A 363 -10.36 -44.93 18.60
N ALA A 364 -11.19 -45.12 17.56
CA ALA A 364 -12.41 -45.89 17.65
C ALA A 364 -12.08 -47.40 17.51
#